data_a8251140ff12ac587153e06f69ecbbf9
#
_entry.id   a8251140ff12ac587153e06f69ecbbf9
#
_cell.length_a   1.000
_cell.length_b   1.000
_cell.length_c   1.000
_cell.angle_alpha   90.00
_cell.angle_beta   90.00
_cell.angle_gamma   90.00
#
_symmetry.space_group_name_H-M   'P 1'
#
loop_
_entity.id
_entity.type
_entity.pdbx_description
1 polymer ?
#
loop_
_entity_poly.entity_id
_entity_poly.type
_entity_poly.pdbx_seq_one_letter_code
_entity_poly.pdbx_strand_id
1 'polypeptide(L)'
;MYRLFIKGALMAALVMPSAAAAQAASSDLSAYILTPEPAPAPRINGARVFGARPGSDFFFAIAATGDRPMTFSAEGLPKGLALDPETGRITGCVKKAGEYVVTLRAENGSGSCERDLRIVIGDKIALTPPLGWNSWNCWARDVTQEQVLSSARAMVEKGLDRHGWTYINIDDGWQGRRGGKYNAIQPNTKFPDMKALADEIHGMGLKIGIYSTPWVGTYAAHIGSYSDNPDGENQWIKDGMHNEHFRYQKPGGNYWKDRAETYRHAEYSFVKADVAQWVEWGIDYLKYDWLPNDRYYTAEMHDALENCGRDIVYSISNKAPYADAPLWMNLCNCWRTTSDIRDNWESVSSIGFAHDRWLPFTGPGHWADPDMLVVGMVGWSTKLHPTNLTPDEQYTHISLWSLLAAPLLIGCDLAQLDDFTLSLLTNDEVLEVNQDPLGLQAAPVWHNGDKEVIYMKHLEDGSGAVGLFNRGEKAAKMKFSLELLGLRDKQTVRDLWRQTDVATLKGNETFSTEVAPHGAALLRVYPGNPR
;
A
#
# COMPACT_ATOMS: atom_id res chain seq x y z
N MET A 1 -53.74 44.50 59.58
CA MET A 1 -52.52 43.97 60.14
C MET A 1 -52.15 42.69 59.34
N TYR A 2 -51.32 42.80 58.31
CA TYR A 2 -50.51 41.71 57.76
C TYR A 2 -49.52 42.31 56.77
N ARG A 3 -48.23 42.23 57.09
CA ARG A 3 -47.12 42.73 56.23
C ARG A 3 -46.81 41.66 55.20
N LEU A 4 -46.78 42.02 53.91
CA LEU A 4 -46.27 41.20 52.81
C LEU A 4 -44.77 41.41 52.70
N PHE A 5 -43.99 40.32 52.82
CA PHE A 5 -42.55 40.28 52.51
C PHE A 5 -42.40 39.83 51.06
N ILE A 6 -41.88 40.71 50.20
CA ILE A 6 -41.46 40.37 48.85
C ILE A 6 -39.99 39.90 48.96
N LYS A 7 -39.73 38.61 48.69
CA LYS A 7 -38.38 38.08 48.49
C LYS A 7 -37.99 38.24 47.02
N GLY A 8 -37.03 39.12 46.75
CA GLY A 8 -36.37 39.22 45.46
C GLY A 8 -35.49 37.99 45.23
N ALA A 9 -35.73 37.26 44.11
CA ALA A 9 -34.85 36.19 43.65
C ALA A 9 -33.84 36.81 42.69
N LEU A 10 -32.56 36.80 43.06
CA LEU A 10 -31.43 37.13 42.22
C LEU A 10 -31.19 35.93 41.28
N MET A 11 -31.49 36.09 39.98
CA MET A 11 -31.03 35.14 38.95
C MET A 11 -29.53 35.37 38.67
N ALA A 12 -28.69 34.49 39.15
CA ALA A 12 -27.31 34.41 38.71
C ALA A 12 -27.28 33.73 37.33
N ALA A 13 -26.94 34.49 36.29
CA ALA A 13 -26.66 33.95 34.96
C ALA A 13 -25.32 33.18 35.03
N LEU A 14 -25.38 31.84 34.97
CA LEU A 14 -24.23 31.02 34.70
C LEU A 14 -23.81 31.26 33.25
N VAL A 15 -22.70 32.00 33.05
CA VAL A 15 -21.97 32.02 31.78
C VAL A 15 -21.22 30.70 31.72
N MET A 16 -21.72 29.74 30.91
CA MET A 16 -20.92 28.57 30.54
C MET A 16 -19.81 29.05 29.59
N PRO A 17 -18.55 28.63 29.83
CA PRO A 17 -17.51 28.88 28.87
C PRO A 17 -17.84 28.06 27.61
N SER A 18 -17.87 28.73 26.45
CA SER A 18 -17.89 28.08 25.14
C SER A 18 -16.71 27.13 25.07
N ALA A 19 -16.96 25.85 24.83
CA ALA A 19 -15.94 24.90 24.45
C ALA A 19 -15.31 25.40 23.13
N ALA A 20 -14.24 26.15 23.23
CA ALA A 20 -13.30 26.32 22.13
C ALA A 20 -12.80 24.90 21.80
N ALA A 21 -13.14 24.42 20.61
CA ALA A 21 -12.54 23.23 20.05
C ALA A 21 -11.03 23.45 20.13
N ALA A 22 -10.37 22.65 20.94
CA ALA A 22 -8.92 22.55 20.93
C ALA A 22 -8.57 21.97 19.55
N GLN A 23 -8.23 22.81 18.59
CA GLN A 23 -7.44 22.46 17.44
C GLN A 23 -6.12 21.97 18.02
N ALA A 24 -5.87 20.65 17.96
CA ALA A 24 -4.58 20.11 18.26
C ALA A 24 -3.59 20.83 17.35
N ALA A 25 -2.69 21.62 17.93
CA ALA A 25 -1.59 22.20 17.19
C ALA A 25 -0.83 21.03 16.58
N SER A 26 -0.77 20.94 15.26
CA SER A 26 0.13 20.01 14.58
C SER A 26 1.53 20.39 15.09
N SER A 27 2.20 19.45 15.76
CA SER A 27 3.60 19.62 16.10
C SER A 27 4.34 19.85 14.79
N ASP A 28 5.10 20.94 14.70
CA ASP A 28 5.93 21.20 13.53
C ASP A 28 6.99 20.10 13.42
N LEU A 29 6.81 19.18 12.47
CA LEU A 29 7.71 18.06 12.21
C LEU A 29 8.77 18.40 11.15
N SER A 30 8.89 19.66 10.71
CA SER A 30 9.83 20.08 9.68
C SER A 30 11.30 19.75 10.03
N ALA A 31 11.64 19.80 11.31
CA ALA A 31 12.99 19.45 11.80
C ALA A 31 13.36 17.96 11.60
N TYR A 32 12.38 17.10 11.36
CA TYR A 32 12.59 15.68 11.10
C TYR A 32 12.65 15.34 9.61
N ILE A 33 12.41 16.28 8.70
CA ILE A 33 12.48 16.05 7.25
C ILE A 33 13.94 15.81 6.87
N LEU A 34 14.23 14.59 6.37
CA LEU A 34 15.56 14.19 5.91
C LEU A 34 15.66 14.14 4.38
N THR A 35 14.55 13.87 3.71
CA THR A 35 14.47 13.76 2.25
C THR A 35 14.65 15.13 1.62
N PRO A 36 15.63 15.31 0.72
CA PRO A 36 15.81 16.57 0.01
C PRO A 36 14.72 16.78 -1.03
N GLU A 37 14.46 18.04 -1.39
CA GLU A 37 13.58 18.37 -2.51
C GLU A 37 14.10 17.78 -3.83
N PRO A 38 13.22 17.32 -4.73
CA PRO A 38 13.63 16.85 -6.04
C PRO A 38 14.33 17.92 -6.86
N ALA A 39 15.33 17.52 -7.65
CA ALA A 39 16.00 18.43 -8.57
C ALA A 39 15.05 18.94 -9.68
N PRO A 40 15.26 20.17 -10.23
CA PRO A 40 14.50 20.67 -11.38
C PRO A 40 14.62 19.81 -12.63
N ALA A 41 15.79 19.18 -12.86
CA ALA A 41 16.01 18.26 -13.96
C ALA A 41 15.20 16.97 -13.78
N PRO A 42 14.76 16.31 -14.88
CA PRO A 42 13.98 15.09 -14.79
C PRO A 42 14.75 13.94 -14.12
N ARG A 43 14.02 13.14 -13.34
CA ARG A 43 14.46 11.83 -12.87
C ARG A 43 13.31 10.84 -13.04
N ILE A 44 13.52 9.75 -13.78
CA ILE A 44 12.54 8.66 -13.92
C ILE A 44 12.64 7.74 -12.71
N ASN A 45 11.52 7.53 -12.00
CA ASN A 45 11.37 6.79 -10.76
C ASN A 45 10.53 5.52 -10.93
N GLY A 46 10.23 4.82 -9.81
CA GLY A 46 9.37 3.64 -9.78
C GLY A 46 10.02 2.37 -10.36
N ALA A 47 9.20 1.42 -10.79
CA ALA A 47 9.65 0.10 -11.22
C ALA A 47 10.53 0.14 -12.48
N ARG A 48 11.56 -0.73 -12.51
CA ARG A 48 12.42 -1.01 -13.69
C ARG A 48 11.98 -2.25 -14.46
N VAL A 49 11.01 -2.98 -13.95
CA VAL A 49 10.42 -4.15 -14.58
C VAL A 49 8.91 -4.12 -14.42
N PHE A 50 8.18 -4.47 -15.47
CA PHE A 50 6.71 -4.51 -15.45
C PHE A 50 6.22 -5.76 -16.15
N GLY A 51 5.34 -6.52 -15.50
CA GLY A 51 4.74 -7.74 -16.01
C GLY A 51 3.31 -7.53 -16.49
N ALA A 52 2.96 -8.16 -17.61
CA ALA A 52 1.59 -8.24 -18.12
C ALA A 52 1.34 -9.58 -18.82
N ARG A 53 0.11 -10.07 -18.82
CA ARG A 53 -0.25 -11.28 -19.55
C ARG A 53 -0.45 -11.01 -21.04
N PRO A 54 -0.16 -11.99 -21.91
CA PRO A 54 -0.40 -11.85 -23.34
C PRO A 54 -1.88 -11.58 -23.65
N GLY A 55 -2.17 -10.49 -24.32
CA GLY A 55 -3.53 -10.12 -24.71
C GLY A 55 -4.32 -9.31 -23.68
N SER A 56 -3.82 -9.13 -22.47
CA SER A 56 -4.40 -8.22 -21.48
C SER A 56 -4.18 -6.75 -21.85
N ASP A 57 -5.07 -5.91 -21.36
CA ASP A 57 -4.90 -4.46 -21.45
C ASP A 57 -3.66 -4.03 -20.68
N PHE A 58 -2.75 -3.35 -21.35
CA PHE A 58 -1.51 -2.84 -20.79
C PHE A 58 -1.70 -1.39 -20.34
N PHE A 59 -1.33 -1.10 -19.11
CA PHE A 59 -1.35 0.24 -18.55
C PHE A 59 -0.15 0.45 -17.62
N PHE A 60 0.75 1.36 -18.04
CA PHE A 60 1.91 1.78 -17.26
C PHE A 60 2.10 3.29 -17.40
N ALA A 61 2.27 4.00 -16.30
CA ALA A 61 2.61 5.43 -16.29
C ALA A 61 4.07 5.61 -15.89
N ILE A 62 4.81 6.40 -16.66
CA ILE A 62 6.20 6.76 -16.35
C ILE A 62 6.19 7.72 -15.18
N ALA A 63 6.65 7.26 -14.03
CA ALA A 63 6.84 8.10 -12.86
C ALA A 63 8.10 8.95 -13.05
N ALA A 64 7.99 10.27 -12.99
CA ALA A 64 9.15 11.16 -13.11
C ALA A 64 8.99 12.42 -12.28
N THR A 65 10.00 12.74 -11.48
CA THR A 65 10.17 14.02 -10.78
C THR A 65 10.90 15.03 -11.66
N GLY A 66 10.86 16.31 -11.29
CA GLY A 66 11.42 17.45 -12.01
C GLY A 66 10.35 18.47 -12.39
N ASP A 67 10.79 19.64 -12.88
CA ASP A 67 9.92 20.74 -13.24
C ASP A 67 8.97 20.38 -14.40
N ARG A 68 7.80 20.98 -14.39
CA ARG A 68 6.80 20.87 -15.47
C ARG A 68 6.77 22.18 -16.29
N PRO A 69 6.46 22.15 -17.62
CA PRO A 69 6.05 20.99 -18.41
C PRO A 69 7.20 20.01 -18.66
N MET A 70 6.85 18.73 -18.80
CA MET A 70 7.77 17.64 -19.10
C MET A 70 7.19 16.82 -20.25
N THR A 71 8.05 16.35 -21.16
CA THR A 71 7.67 15.47 -22.27
C THR A 71 8.34 14.12 -22.12
N PHE A 72 7.66 13.09 -22.62
CA PHE A 72 8.11 11.70 -22.54
C PHE A 72 8.29 11.10 -23.93
N SER A 73 9.30 10.25 -24.07
CA SER A 73 9.49 9.40 -25.24
C SER A 73 9.96 8.00 -24.84
N ALA A 74 9.84 7.04 -25.73
CA ALA A 74 10.25 5.67 -25.50
C ALA A 74 10.78 5.04 -26.78
N GLU A 75 11.91 4.33 -26.68
CA GLU A 75 12.46 3.53 -27.78
C GLU A 75 12.31 2.03 -27.47
N GLY A 76 12.02 1.22 -28.48
CA GLY A 76 11.89 -0.22 -28.32
C GLY A 76 10.54 -0.71 -27.77
N LEU A 77 9.49 0.13 -27.80
CA LEU A 77 8.15 -0.31 -27.40
C LEU A 77 7.69 -1.53 -28.23
N PRO A 78 7.21 -2.61 -27.58
CA PRO A 78 6.68 -3.76 -28.30
C PRO A 78 5.45 -3.38 -29.13
N LYS A 79 5.29 -4.07 -30.27
CA LYS A 79 4.14 -3.84 -31.14
C LYS A 79 2.83 -4.02 -30.39
N GLY A 80 1.97 -3.01 -30.45
CA GLY A 80 0.67 -2.97 -29.79
C GLY A 80 0.62 -2.03 -28.61
N LEU A 81 1.77 -1.47 -28.19
CA LEU A 81 1.82 -0.39 -27.18
C LEU A 81 2.04 0.97 -27.84
N ALA A 82 1.49 1.99 -27.23
CA ALA A 82 1.71 3.39 -27.57
C ALA A 82 1.96 4.22 -26.31
N LEU A 83 2.84 5.20 -26.41
CA LEU A 83 3.13 6.19 -25.38
C LEU A 83 2.41 7.51 -25.71
N ASP A 84 1.75 8.07 -24.72
CA ASP A 84 1.31 9.46 -24.74
C ASP A 84 2.47 10.35 -24.24
N PRO A 85 3.02 11.24 -25.10
CA PRO A 85 4.20 12.03 -24.76
C PRO A 85 3.94 13.14 -23.73
N GLU A 86 2.70 13.54 -23.49
CA GLU A 86 2.34 14.58 -22.51
C GLU A 86 2.16 14.00 -21.12
N THR A 87 1.54 12.81 -21.03
CA THR A 87 1.20 12.17 -19.75
C THR A 87 2.20 11.09 -19.34
N GLY A 88 3.05 10.61 -20.24
CA GLY A 88 3.96 9.48 -19.96
C GLY A 88 3.25 8.12 -19.85
N ARG A 89 2.00 8.01 -20.30
CA ARG A 89 1.22 6.77 -20.21
C ARG A 89 1.51 5.87 -21.39
N ILE A 90 1.85 4.63 -21.10
CA ILE A 90 2.00 3.56 -22.09
C ILE A 90 0.77 2.66 -21.99
N THR A 91 0.02 2.57 -23.09
CA THR A 91 -1.23 1.79 -23.17
C THR A 91 -1.25 0.90 -24.40
N GLY A 92 -2.15 -0.06 -24.42
CA GLY A 92 -2.36 -0.96 -25.54
C GLY A 92 -2.47 -2.41 -25.13
N CYS A 93 -2.02 -3.32 -26.00
CA CYS A 93 -2.08 -4.76 -25.75
C CYS A 93 -0.95 -5.47 -26.49
N VAL A 94 -0.23 -6.35 -25.82
CA VAL A 94 0.84 -7.18 -26.40
C VAL A 94 0.42 -8.64 -26.41
N LYS A 95 0.32 -9.25 -27.60
CA LYS A 95 -0.13 -10.65 -27.76
C LYS A 95 1.00 -11.66 -27.68
N LYS A 96 2.23 -11.24 -28.01
CA LYS A 96 3.39 -12.14 -28.06
C LYS A 96 4.11 -12.13 -26.73
N ALA A 97 4.20 -13.29 -26.08
CA ALA A 97 5.03 -13.47 -24.89
C ALA A 97 6.51 -13.19 -25.21
N GLY A 98 7.23 -12.65 -24.22
CA GLY A 98 8.64 -12.32 -24.33
C GLY A 98 9.05 -11.20 -23.39
N GLU A 99 10.33 -10.91 -23.35
CA GLU A 99 10.93 -9.81 -22.62
C GLU A 99 11.36 -8.71 -23.60
N TYR A 100 11.01 -7.48 -23.30
CA TYR A 100 11.26 -6.31 -24.13
C TYR A 100 11.95 -5.23 -23.29
N VAL A 101 13.12 -4.79 -23.72
CA VAL A 101 13.80 -3.66 -23.08
C VAL A 101 13.39 -2.39 -23.83
N VAL A 102 12.84 -1.45 -23.07
CA VAL A 102 12.35 -0.16 -23.57
C VAL A 102 13.13 0.94 -22.89
N THR A 103 13.82 1.77 -23.65
CA THR A 103 14.49 2.96 -23.11
C THR A 103 13.48 4.08 -22.99
N LEU A 104 13.12 4.44 -21.77
CA LEU A 104 12.25 5.58 -21.44
C LEU A 104 13.08 6.84 -21.34
N ARG A 105 12.56 7.97 -21.82
CA ARG A 105 13.16 9.30 -21.71
C ARG A 105 12.15 10.30 -21.18
N ALA A 106 12.57 11.14 -20.25
CA ALA A 106 11.85 12.31 -19.77
C ALA A 106 12.69 13.56 -20.00
N GLU A 107 12.07 14.64 -20.47
CA GLU A 107 12.74 15.90 -20.83
C GLU A 107 11.93 17.11 -20.40
N ASN A 108 12.61 18.14 -19.86
CA ASN A 108 12.04 19.45 -19.53
C ASN A 108 13.05 20.57 -19.80
N GLY A 109 12.72 21.81 -19.44
CA GLY A 109 13.61 22.98 -19.62
C GLY A 109 14.95 22.90 -18.88
N SER A 110 15.08 22.04 -17.87
CA SER A 110 16.29 21.88 -17.04
C SER A 110 17.16 20.70 -17.47
N GLY A 111 16.73 19.86 -18.40
CA GLY A 111 17.51 18.75 -18.92
C GLY A 111 16.67 17.53 -19.31
N SER A 112 17.33 16.39 -19.44
CA SER A 112 16.70 15.10 -19.74
C SER A 112 17.35 13.97 -18.98
N CYS A 113 16.61 12.88 -18.82
CA CYS A 113 17.13 11.62 -18.29
C CYS A 113 16.57 10.43 -19.08
N GLU A 114 17.29 9.33 -19.05
CA GLU A 114 16.90 8.07 -19.66
C GLU A 114 16.97 6.95 -18.64
N ARG A 115 16.11 5.93 -18.82
CA ARG A 115 16.08 4.76 -17.97
C ARG A 115 15.45 3.58 -18.68
N ASP A 116 16.06 2.40 -18.59
CA ASP A 116 15.49 1.20 -19.15
C ASP A 116 14.36 0.64 -18.28
N LEU A 117 13.29 0.20 -18.96
CA LEU A 117 12.18 -0.57 -18.44
C LEU A 117 12.14 -1.93 -19.13
N ARG A 118 12.21 -3.01 -18.37
CA ARG A 118 11.93 -4.36 -18.87
C ARG A 118 10.44 -4.64 -18.83
N ILE A 119 9.81 -4.79 -19.98
CA ILE A 119 8.43 -5.25 -20.10
C ILE A 119 8.45 -6.76 -20.31
N VAL A 120 7.89 -7.51 -19.38
CA VAL A 120 7.81 -8.98 -19.43
C VAL A 120 6.36 -9.38 -19.74
N ILE A 121 6.14 -9.88 -20.95
CA ILE A 121 4.84 -10.42 -21.35
C ILE A 121 4.87 -11.93 -21.11
N GLY A 122 4.14 -12.38 -20.09
CA GLY A 122 4.16 -13.77 -19.63
C GLY A 122 3.03 -14.05 -18.64
N ASP A 123 3.19 -15.10 -17.85
CA ASP A 123 2.21 -15.57 -16.87
C ASP A 123 2.22 -14.78 -15.55
N LYS A 124 3.26 -13.97 -15.30
CA LYS A 124 3.42 -13.23 -14.05
C LYS A 124 3.16 -11.73 -14.22
N ILE A 125 2.39 -11.20 -13.29
CA ILE A 125 2.15 -9.76 -13.08
C ILE A 125 2.74 -9.34 -11.74
N ALA A 126 2.66 -8.05 -11.39
CA ALA A 126 3.20 -7.50 -10.13
C ALA A 126 4.67 -7.91 -9.88
N LEU A 127 5.54 -7.72 -10.89
CA LEU A 127 6.96 -8.10 -10.82
C LEU A 127 7.79 -7.26 -9.84
N THR A 128 7.23 -6.15 -9.36
CA THR A 128 7.67 -5.41 -8.17
C THR A 128 6.52 -5.32 -7.17
N PRO A 129 6.77 -5.08 -5.87
CA PRO A 129 5.71 -4.92 -4.89
C PRO A 129 4.76 -3.78 -5.28
N PRO A 130 3.43 -3.93 -5.15
CA PRO A 130 2.48 -2.86 -5.41
C PRO A 130 2.73 -1.64 -4.51
N LEU A 131 2.71 -0.43 -5.11
CA LEU A 131 2.71 0.84 -4.42
C LEU A 131 1.33 1.48 -4.56
N GLY A 132 0.67 1.83 -3.47
CA GLY A 132 -0.66 2.41 -3.54
C GLY A 132 -1.21 2.89 -2.20
N TRP A 133 -2.50 3.05 -2.17
CA TRP A 133 -3.29 3.49 -1.03
C TRP A 133 -4.45 2.52 -0.81
N ASN A 134 -4.90 2.40 0.44
CA ASN A 134 -6.09 1.62 0.78
C ASN A 134 -6.93 2.37 1.82
N SER A 135 -8.23 2.35 1.66
CA SER A 135 -9.19 3.16 2.43
C SER A 135 -9.41 2.72 3.89
N TRP A 136 -8.98 1.49 4.27
CA TRP A 136 -9.42 0.92 5.55
C TRP A 136 -8.89 1.66 6.79
N ASN A 137 -7.59 1.95 6.81
CA ASN A 137 -6.98 2.54 8.02
C ASN A 137 -7.31 4.02 8.21
N CYS A 138 -7.90 4.69 7.20
CA CYS A 138 -8.47 6.01 7.40
C CYS A 138 -9.98 5.95 7.69
N TRP A 139 -10.82 5.34 6.84
CA TRP A 139 -12.28 5.48 6.98
C TRP A 139 -13.04 4.18 7.28
N ALA A 140 -12.36 3.04 7.31
CA ALA A 140 -12.98 1.74 7.53
C ALA A 140 -14.26 1.59 6.66
N ARG A 141 -15.35 1.11 7.25
CA ARG A 141 -16.63 0.88 6.58
C ARG A 141 -17.36 2.15 6.08
N ASP A 142 -16.93 3.30 6.56
CA ASP A 142 -17.60 4.58 6.24
C ASP A 142 -17.07 5.22 4.95
N VAL A 143 -16.16 4.55 4.25
CA VAL A 143 -15.59 5.00 2.98
C VAL A 143 -16.67 5.31 1.94
N THR A 144 -16.49 6.41 1.21
CA THR A 144 -17.37 6.89 0.14
C THR A 144 -16.60 7.13 -1.15
N GLN A 145 -17.30 7.17 -2.29
CA GLN A 145 -16.71 7.51 -3.59
C GLN A 145 -15.96 8.84 -3.55
N GLU A 146 -16.49 9.85 -2.89
CA GLU A 146 -15.85 11.18 -2.78
C GLU A 146 -14.51 11.11 -2.02
N GLN A 147 -14.44 10.33 -0.94
CA GLN A 147 -13.19 10.13 -0.20
C GLN A 147 -12.14 9.38 -1.04
N VAL A 148 -12.56 8.39 -1.82
CA VAL A 148 -11.69 7.67 -2.75
C VAL A 148 -11.16 8.61 -3.84
N LEU A 149 -12.03 9.42 -4.46
CA LEU A 149 -11.64 10.43 -5.43
C LEU A 149 -10.74 11.52 -4.83
N SER A 150 -11.01 11.95 -3.62
CA SER A 150 -10.16 12.90 -2.88
C SER A 150 -8.75 12.35 -2.71
N SER A 151 -8.61 11.06 -2.35
CA SER A 151 -7.30 10.41 -2.24
C SER A 151 -6.61 10.24 -3.60
N ALA A 152 -7.37 9.88 -4.66
CA ALA A 152 -6.79 9.78 -6.00
C ALA A 152 -6.27 11.13 -6.51
N ARG A 153 -7.04 12.19 -6.34
CA ARG A 153 -6.63 13.56 -6.70
C ARG A 153 -5.43 14.01 -5.87
N ALA A 154 -5.43 13.78 -4.57
CA ALA A 154 -4.32 14.12 -3.68
C ALA A 154 -3.04 13.36 -4.05
N MET A 155 -3.13 12.09 -4.49
CA MET A 155 -1.98 11.32 -4.97
C MET A 155 -1.28 12.02 -6.14
N VAL A 156 -2.04 12.58 -7.07
CA VAL A 156 -1.51 13.31 -8.24
C VAL A 156 -1.08 14.75 -7.87
N GLU A 157 -1.92 15.49 -7.14
CA GLU A 157 -1.67 16.88 -6.78
C GLU A 157 -0.43 17.04 -5.90
N LYS A 158 -0.23 16.11 -4.96
CA LYS A 158 0.96 16.06 -4.10
C LYS A 158 2.15 15.36 -4.75
N GLY A 159 2.01 14.86 -5.98
CA GLY A 159 3.07 14.28 -6.78
C GLY A 159 3.52 12.88 -6.39
N LEU A 160 2.76 12.15 -5.58
CA LEU A 160 3.07 10.76 -5.21
C LEU A 160 3.18 9.85 -6.45
N ASP A 161 2.34 10.05 -7.46
CA ASP A 161 2.38 9.36 -8.75
C ASP A 161 3.74 9.50 -9.46
N ARG A 162 4.44 10.62 -9.28
CA ARG A 162 5.78 10.90 -9.84
C ARG A 162 6.89 10.07 -9.17
N HIS A 163 6.59 9.43 -8.05
CA HIS A 163 7.46 8.54 -7.29
C HIS A 163 7.09 7.05 -7.47
N GLY A 164 6.03 6.74 -8.26
CA GLY A 164 5.62 5.38 -8.60
C GLY A 164 4.40 4.86 -7.83
N TRP A 165 3.77 5.66 -6.98
CA TRP A 165 2.51 5.30 -6.34
C TRP A 165 1.40 5.24 -7.39
N THR A 166 0.65 4.11 -7.43
CA THR A 166 -0.20 3.83 -8.57
C THR A 166 -1.60 3.37 -8.18
N TYR A 167 -1.75 2.54 -7.13
CA TYR A 167 -3.03 1.91 -6.81
C TYR A 167 -3.85 2.75 -5.84
N ILE A 168 -5.16 2.88 -6.13
CA ILE A 168 -6.20 3.44 -5.25
C ILE A 168 -7.17 2.30 -4.91
N ASN A 169 -7.01 1.70 -3.73
CA ASN A 169 -7.76 0.52 -3.34
C ASN A 169 -8.91 0.85 -2.40
N ILE A 170 -10.12 0.49 -2.83
CA ILE A 170 -11.33 0.56 -2.01
C ILE A 170 -11.39 -0.72 -1.18
N ASP A 171 -11.39 -0.57 0.14
CA ASP A 171 -11.58 -1.66 1.09
C ASP A 171 -13.07 -1.98 1.30
N ASP A 172 -13.41 -2.75 2.34
CA ASP A 172 -14.77 -3.15 2.68
C ASP A 172 -15.71 -1.94 2.91
N GLY A 173 -16.96 -2.07 2.46
CA GLY A 173 -17.99 -1.04 2.67
C GLY A 173 -18.59 -0.43 1.40
N TRP A 174 -18.20 -0.89 0.22
CA TRP A 174 -18.74 -0.44 -1.08
C TRP A 174 -19.93 -1.28 -1.57
N GLN A 175 -20.06 -2.51 -1.08
CA GLN A 175 -20.95 -3.53 -1.62
C GLN A 175 -22.44 -3.20 -1.32
N GLY A 176 -23.26 -3.33 -2.35
CA GLY A 176 -24.71 -3.32 -2.29
C GLY A 176 -25.29 -4.71 -2.57
N ARG A 177 -26.48 -4.78 -3.16
CA ARG A 177 -27.13 -6.05 -3.54
C ARG A 177 -26.56 -6.61 -4.83
N ARG A 178 -26.75 -7.92 -5.03
CA ARG A 178 -26.47 -8.54 -6.33
C ARG A 178 -27.47 -8.11 -7.37
N GLY A 179 -27.02 -8.05 -8.61
CA GLY A 179 -27.86 -7.67 -9.74
C GLY A 179 -27.06 -7.40 -11.01
N GLY A 180 -27.63 -6.59 -11.88
CA GLY A 180 -27.03 -6.23 -13.16
C GLY A 180 -26.91 -7.43 -14.12
N LYS A 181 -26.10 -7.23 -15.16
CA LYS A 181 -25.91 -8.19 -16.28
C LYS A 181 -25.40 -9.56 -15.81
N TYR A 182 -24.56 -9.59 -14.79
CA TYR A 182 -23.89 -10.80 -14.32
C TYR A 182 -24.49 -11.40 -13.04
N ASN A 183 -25.52 -10.77 -12.45
CA ASN A 183 -25.95 -11.06 -11.09
C ASN A 183 -24.81 -10.96 -10.06
N ALA A 184 -23.92 -9.99 -10.28
CA ALA A 184 -22.75 -9.71 -9.45
C ALA A 184 -23.09 -8.71 -8.34
N ILE A 185 -22.20 -8.57 -7.35
CA ILE A 185 -22.29 -7.52 -6.34
C ILE A 185 -22.29 -6.16 -7.04
N GLN A 186 -23.35 -5.38 -6.84
CA GLN A 186 -23.45 -4.00 -7.31
C GLN A 186 -22.99 -3.04 -6.19
N PRO A 187 -22.53 -1.84 -6.52
CA PRO A 187 -22.17 -0.87 -5.49
C PRO A 187 -23.38 -0.37 -4.72
N ASN A 188 -23.18 0.06 -3.48
CA ASN A 188 -24.21 0.72 -2.69
C ASN A 188 -24.31 2.23 -3.00
N THR A 189 -25.21 2.97 -2.35
CA THR A 189 -25.45 4.39 -2.65
C THR A 189 -24.26 5.31 -2.35
N LYS A 190 -23.28 4.86 -1.56
CA LYS A 190 -22.03 5.59 -1.33
C LYS A 190 -21.10 5.57 -2.57
N PHE A 191 -21.35 4.65 -3.51
CA PHE A 191 -20.61 4.46 -4.75
C PHE A 191 -21.59 4.39 -5.93
N PRO A 192 -22.19 5.49 -6.33
CA PRO A 192 -23.31 5.51 -7.28
C PRO A 192 -22.96 4.99 -8.67
N ASP A 193 -21.70 5.11 -9.11
CA ASP A 193 -21.22 4.62 -10.41
C ASP A 193 -19.76 4.16 -10.32
N MET A 194 -19.55 2.86 -10.11
CA MET A 194 -18.23 2.27 -9.97
C MET A 194 -17.42 2.32 -11.29
N LYS A 195 -18.10 2.22 -12.43
CA LYS A 195 -17.43 2.32 -13.73
C LYS A 195 -16.90 3.72 -13.99
N ALA A 196 -17.72 4.74 -13.74
CA ALA A 196 -17.29 6.13 -13.87
C ALA A 196 -16.16 6.48 -12.88
N LEU A 197 -16.23 5.96 -11.65
CA LEU A 197 -15.14 6.09 -10.67
C LEU A 197 -13.83 5.49 -11.18
N ALA A 198 -13.88 4.27 -11.72
CA ALA A 198 -12.69 3.61 -12.27
C ALA A 198 -12.13 4.38 -13.46
N ASP A 199 -12.99 4.86 -14.37
CA ASP A 199 -12.57 5.65 -15.54
C ASP A 199 -11.91 6.97 -15.13
N GLU A 200 -12.43 7.65 -14.09
CA GLU A 200 -11.83 8.89 -13.57
C GLU A 200 -10.45 8.63 -12.97
N ILE A 201 -10.29 7.55 -12.18
CA ILE A 201 -9.00 7.16 -11.59
C ILE A 201 -7.99 6.76 -12.69
N HIS A 202 -8.39 5.99 -13.69
CA HIS A 202 -7.55 5.68 -14.85
C HIS A 202 -7.19 6.94 -15.64
N GLY A 203 -8.15 7.88 -15.77
CA GLY A 203 -7.95 9.20 -16.36
C GLY A 203 -6.88 10.04 -15.66
N MET A 204 -6.60 9.80 -14.38
CA MET A 204 -5.50 10.41 -13.63
C MET A 204 -4.16 9.69 -13.82
N GLY A 205 -4.10 8.54 -14.48
CA GLY A 205 -2.88 7.72 -14.62
C GLY A 205 -2.70 6.69 -13.49
N LEU A 206 -3.73 6.49 -12.68
CA LEU A 206 -3.72 5.57 -11.54
C LEU A 206 -4.49 4.29 -11.85
N LYS A 207 -4.40 3.30 -10.98
CA LYS A 207 -5.11 2.03 -11.02
C LYS A 207 -6.07 1.93 -9.84
N ILE A 208 -7.16 1.17 -10.01
CA ILE A 208 -8.19 1.03 -8.97
C ILE A 208 -8.26 -0.41 -8.47
N GLY A 209 -8.38 -0.57 -7.15
CA GLY A 209 -8.61 -1.85 -6.50
C GLY A 209 -9.94 -1.93 -5.77
N ILE A 210 -10.36 -3.15 -5.49
CA ILE A 210 -11.63 -3.47 -4.84
C ILE A 210 -11.44 -4.55 -3.78
N TYR A 211 -12.42 -4.72 -2.90
CA TYR A 211 -12.44 -5.70 -1.81
C TYR A 211 -13.59 -6.68 -1.98
N SER A 212 -13.36 -7.94 -1.63
CA SER A 212 -14.41 -8.95 -1.47
C SER A 212 -13.99 -10.05 -0.49
N THR A 213 -14.82 -11.07 -0.30
CA THR A 213 -14.62 -12.20 0.60
C THR A 213 -15.30 -13.45 0.04
N PRO A 214 -14.80 -14.68 0.30
CA PRO A 214 -15.47 -15.94 -0.07
C PRO A 214 -16.61 -16.31 0.89
N TRP A 215 -17.00 -15.42 1.78
CA TRP A 215 -18.09 -15.63 2.72
C TRP A 215 -19.42 -15.10 2.18
N VAL A 216 -20.48 -15.41 2.89
CA VAL A 216 -21.82 -14.84 2.66
C VAL A 216 -21.82 -13.33 2.91
N GLY A 217 -21.05 -12.88 3.90
CA GLY A 217 -20.91 -11.48 4.25
C GLY A 217 -19.46 -11.08 4.51
N THR A 218 -19.21 -9.77 4.52
CA THR A 218 -17.91 -9.16 4.78
C THR A 218 -17.73 -8.76 6.24
N TYR A 219 -16.51 -8.37 6.65
CA TYR A 219 -16.25 -7.86 8.00
C TYR A 219 -17.03 -6.59 8.33
N ALA A 220 -17.30 -5.73 7.35
CA ALA A 220 -18.17 -4.55 7.52
C ALA A 220 -19.67 -4.87 7.40
N ALA A 221 -20.03 -6.17 7.31
CA ALA A 221 -21.39 -6.67 7.22
C ALA A 221 -22.13 -6.28 5.91
N HIS A 222 -21.40 -6.31 4.81
CA HIS A 222 -21.94 -6.25 3.45
C HIS A 222 -21.97 -7.66 2.82
N ILE A 223 -22.45 -7.80 1.56
CA ILE A 223 -22.46 -9.10 0.88
C ILE A 223 -21.05 -9.50 0.44
N GLY A 224 -20.77 -10.81 0.57
CA GLY A 224 -19.61 -11.47 -0.01
C GLY A 224 -19.90 -12.19 -1.31
N SER A 225 -18.91 -12.93 -1.82
CA SER A 225 -19.00 -13.64 -3.10
C SER A 225 -19.78 -14.97 -3.04
N TYR A 226 -20.36 -15.32 -1.88
CA TYR A 226 -21.14 -16.54 -1.69
C TYR A 226 -22.54 -16.25 -1.16
N SER A 227 -23.48 -17.16 -1.44
CA SER A 227 -24.88 -17.08 -0.97
C SER A 227 -25.44 -18.46 -0.62
N ASP A 228 -26.40 -18.49 0.28
CA ASP A 228 -27.22 -19.67 0.57
C ASP A 228 -28.26 -19.96 -0.51
N ASN A 229 -28.51 -19.02 -1.42
CA ASN A 229 -29.53 -19.10 -2.44
C ASN A 229 -28.93 -19.04 -3.85
N PRO A 230 -29.50 -19.80 -4.80
CA PRO A 230 -29.00 -19.84 -6.18
C PRO A 230 -29.22 -18.52 -6.95
N ASP A 231 -30.11 -17.65 -6.47
CA ASP A 231 -30.36 -16.32 -7.00
C ASP A 231 -29.39 -15.26 -6.45
N GLY A 232 -28.56 -15.66 -5.46
CA GLY A 232 -27.58 -14.75 -4.82
C GLY A 232 -28.15 -13.90 -3.69
N GLU A 233 -29.43 -14.07 -3.34
CA GLU A 233 -30.01 -13.40 -2.18
C GLU A 233 -29.61 -14.09 -0.87
N ASN A 234 -29.45 -13.30 0.17
CA ASN A 234 -29.20 -13.78 1.53
C ASN A 234 -30.38 -13.42 2.44
N GLN A 235 -30.74 -14.33 3.38
CA GLN A 235 -31.88 -14.12 4.28
C GLN A 235 -31.76 -12.85 5.12
N TRP A 236 -30.56 -12.55 5.61
CA TRP A 236 -30.29 -11.36 6.40
C TRP A 236 -30.52 -10.04 5.64
N ILE A 237 -30.40 -10.05 4.28
CA ILE A 237 -30.79 -8.92 3.42
C ILE A 237 -32.31 -8.73 3.43
N LYS A 238 -33.07 -9.87 3.35
CA LYS A 238 -34.54 -9.85 3.39
C LYS A 238 -35.09 -9.34 4.71
N ASP A 239 -34.38 -9.66 5.80
CA ASP A 239 -34.75 -9.18 7.15
C ASP A 239 -34.40 -7.70 7.39
N GLY A 240 -33.98 -6.98 6.37
CA GLY A 240 -33.63 -5.56 6.46
C GLY A 240 -32.32 -5.28 7.20
N MET A 241 -31.53 -6.31 7.44
CA MET A 241 -30.21 -6.18 8.08
C MET A 241 -29.13 -5.70 7.12
N HIS A 242 -29.43 -5.69 5.82
CA HIS A 242 -28.56 -5.14 4.81
C HIS A 242 -29.05 -3.75 4.39
N ASN A 243 -28.23 -2.78 4.55
CA ASN A 243 -28.36 -1.45 3.95
C ASN A 243 -26.98 -0.78 3.85
N GLU A 244 -26.92 0.36 3.23
CA GLU A 244 -25.71 1.13 2.96
C GLU A 244 -25.06 1.70 4.23
N HIS A 245 -25.80 1.73 5.33
CA HIS A 245 -25.35 2.22 6.63
C HIS A 245 -25.25 1.11 7.68
N PHE A 246 -25.09 -0.09 7.25
CA PHE A 246 -25.23 -1.27 8.08
C PHE A 246 -24.27 -1.24 9.28
N ARG A 247 -24.85 -1.19 10.47
CA ARG A 247 -24.20 -1.64 11.70
C ARG A 247 -24.91 -2.92 12.10
N TYR A 248 -24.21 -4.06 12.01
CA TYR A 248 -24.77 -5.33 12.45
C TYR A 248 -25.04 -5.24 13.97
N GLN A 249 -26.25 -4.84 14.32
CA GLN A 249 -26.79 -4.92 15.67
C GLN A 249 -28.24 -5.33 15.53
N LYS A 250 -28.47 -6.63 15.57
CA LYS A 250 -29.80 -7.15 15.88
C LYS A 250 -30.18 -6.61 17.25
N PRO A 251 -31.29 -5.87 17.45
CA PRO A 251 -31.69 -5.40 18.76
C PRO A 251 -31.72 -6.59 19.75
N GLY A 252 -30.93 -6.53 20.81
CA GLY A 252 -30.80 -7.63 21.79
C GLY A 252 -29.94 -8.83 21.36
N GLY A 253 -29.26 -8.77 20.20
CA GLY A 253 -28.39 -9.82 19.69
C GLY A 253 -26.98 -9.80 20.28
N ASN A 254 -26.33 -10.96 20.26
CA ASN A 254 -24.91 -11.07 20.61
C ASN A 254 -24.08 -10.82 19.35
N TYR A 255 -23.37 -9.70 19.30
CA TYR A 255 -22.55 -9.28 18.16
C TYR A 255 -21.70 -10.40 17.55
N TRP A 256 -20.97 -11.18 18.36
CA TRP A 256 -20.10 -12.24 17.85
C TRP A 256 -20.88 -13.45 17.32
N LYS A 257 -21.98 -13.80 17.96
CA LYS A 257 -22.84 -14.92 17.52
C LYS A 257 -23.54 -14.58 16.20
N ASP A 258 -24.03 -13.36 16.09
CA ASP A 258 -24.75 -12.90 14.89
C ASP A 258 -23.78 -12.73 13.70
N ARG A 259 -22.53 -12.31 13.92
CA ARG A 259 -21.48 -12.24 12.89
C ARG A 259 -21.07 -13.61 12.35
N ALA A 260 -21.09 -14.65 13.18
CA ALA A 260 -20.75 -15.99 12.74
C ALA A 260 -21.67 -16.51 11.61
N GLU A 261 -22.90 -16.00 11.50
CA GLU A 261 -23.81 -16.34 10.42
C GLU A 261 -23.42 -15.74 9.07
N THR A 262 -22.64 -14.65 9.06
CA THR A 262 -22.15 -13.97 7.85
C THR A 262 -20.73 -14.36 7.48
N TYR A 263 -19.89 -14.76 8.46
CA TYR A 263 -18.50 -15.15 8.26
C TYR A 263 -18.37 -16.65 8.00
N ARG A 264 -19.10 -17.14 7.03
CA ARG A 264 -19.12 -18.54 6.63
C ARG A 264 -19.23 -18.67 5.12
N HIS A 265 -18.73 -19.75 4.62
CA HIS A 265 -18.97 -20.16 3.25
C HIS A 265 -20.40 -20.67 3.09
N ALA A 266 -20.92 -20.59 1.87
CA ALA A 266 -22.24 -21.05 1.53
C ALA A 266 -22.19 -21.97 0.29
N GLU A 267 -23.35 -22.46 -0.16
CA GLU A 267 -23.42 -23.45 -1.24
C GLU A 267 -23.15 -22.83 -2.62
N TYR A 268 -23.61 -21.59 -2.85
CA TYR A 268 -23.60 -20.98 -4.18
C TYR A 268 -22.48 -19.95 -4.29
N SER A 269 -21.52 -20.18 -5.20
CA SER A 269 -20.44 -19.26 -5.55
C SER A 269 -20.88 -18.30 -6.64
N PHE A 270 -20.57 -17.03 -6.45
CA PHE A 270 -20.73 -15.95 -7.43
C PHE A 270 -19.38 -15.35 -7.87
N VAL A 271 -18.27 -15.99 -7.54
CA VAL A 271 -16.91 -15.53 -7.84
C VAL A 271 -16.75 -15.16 -9.31
N LYS A 272 -17.18 -16.01 -10.25
CA LYS A 272 -17.08 -15.73 -11.70
C LYS A 272 -17.95 -14.55 -12.12
N ALA A 273 -19.13 -14.40 -11.53
CA ALA A 273 -20.03 -13.28 -11.79
C ALA A 273 -19.43 -11.96 -11.31
N ASP A 274 -18.89 -11.97 -10.10
CA ASP A 274 -18.24 -10.80 -9.49
C ASP A 274 -17.00 -10.38 -10.30
N VAL A 275 -16.13 -11.33 -10.68
CA VAL A 275 -14.95 -11.06 -11.52
C VAL A 275 -15.37 -10.50 -12.89
N ALA A 276 -16.39 -11.03 -13.54
CA ALA A 276 -16.87 -10.50 -14.82
C ALA A 276 -17.33 -9.04 -14.71
N GLN A 277 -18.00 -8.69 -13.59
CA GLN A 277 -18.39 -7.31 -13.31
C GLN A 277 -17.19 -6.41 -13.04
N TRP A 278 -16.18 -6.88 -12.29
CA TRP A 278 -14.97 -6.11 -12.00
C TRP A 278 -14.15 -5.85 -13.26
N VAL A 279 -14.09 -6.80 -14.18
CA VAL A 279 -13.45 -6.61 -15.50
C VAL A 279 -14.18 -5.52 -16.29
N GLU A 280 -15.53 -5.53 -16.32
CA GLU A 280 -16.33 -4.50 -17.00
C GLU A 280 -16.12 -3.11 -16.38
N TRP A 281 -15.92 -3.02 -15.07
CA TRP A 281 -15.58 -1.77 -14.40
C TRP A 281 -14.13 -1.32 -14.60
N GLY A 282 -13.23 -2.25 -14.97
CA GLY A 282 -11.82 -1.95 -15.17
C GLY A 282 -10.98 -2.05 -13.89
N ILE A 283 -11.36 -2.92 -12.96
CA ILE A 283 -10.61 -3.14 -11.70
C ILE A 283 -9.24 -3.75 -11.99
N ASP A 284 -8.21 -3.31 -11.25
CA ASP A 284 -6.80 -3.71 -11.40
C ASP A 284 -6.22 -4.45 -10.19
N TYR A 285 -6.91 -4.44 -9.05
CA TYR A 285 -6.44 -5.03 -7.80
C TYR A 285 -7.61 -5.58 -7.01
N LEU A 286 -7.47 -6.78 -6.44
CA LEU A 286 -8.44 -7.40 -5.54
C LEU A 286 -7.80 -7.67 -4.18
N LYS A 287 -8.36 -7.11 -3.10
CA LYS A 287 -8.17 -7.60 -1.74
C LYS A 287 -9.27 -8.61 -1.43
N TYR A 288 -8.91 -9.88 -1.24
CA TYR A 288 -9.85 -10.97 -0.92
C TYR A 288 -9.61 -11.44 0.50
N ASP A 289 -10.58 -11.25 1.39
CA ASP A 289 -10.34 -11.22 2.84
C ASP A 289 -11.23 -12.20 3.61
N TRP A 290 -10.60 -13.16 4.25
CA TRP A 290 -11.27 -14.10 5.16
C TRP A 290 -10.27 -14.79 6.07
N LEU A 291 -10.75 -15.49 7.11
CA LEU A 291 -9.93 -16.21 8.08
C LEU A 291 -10.61 -17.53 8.51
N PRO A 292 -9.90 -18.67 8.47
CA PRO A 292 -8.56 -18.85 7.91
C PRO A 292 -8.55 -18.86 6.39
N ASN A 293 -7.50 -18.34 5.77
CA ASN A 293 -7.31 -18.55 4.35
C ASN A 293 -7.06 -20.03 4.07
N ASP A 294 -7.61 -20.55 2.98
CA ASP A 294 -7.50 -21.94 2.58
C ASP A 294 -7.31 -22.10 1.07
N ARG A 295 -6.90 -23.29 0.67
CA ARG A 295 -6.59 -23.60 -0.73
C ARG A 295 -7.80 -23.48 -1.65
N TYR A 296 -8.96 -23.93 -1.22
CA TYR A 296 -10.12 -24.07 -2.09
C TYR A 296 -10.60 -22.71 -2.60
N TYR A 297 -10.90 -21.79 -1.68
CA TYR A 297 -11.42 -20.47 -2.04
C TYR A 297 -10.36 -19.58 -2.66
N THR A 298 -9.08 -19.77 -2.28
CA THR A 298 -7.97 -19.08 -2.94
C THR A 298 -7.83 -19.52 -4.39
N ALA A 299 -7.87 -20.83 -4.67
CA ALA A 299 -7.74 -21.36 -6.03
C ALA A 299 -8.95 -21.00 -6.91
N GLU A 300 -10.17 -21.02 -6.38
CA GLU A 300 -11.36 -20.63 -7.13
C GLU A 300 -11.27 -19.18 -7.63
N MET A 301 -10.90 -18.25 -6.74
CA MET A 301 -10.72 -16.85 -7.13
C MET A 301 -9.54 -16.69 -8.09
N HIS A 302 -8.40 -17.36 -7.82
CA HIS A 302 -7.25 -17.39 -8.73
C HIS A 302 -7.66 -17.81 -10.14
N ASP A 303 -8.34 -18.95 -10.27
CA ASP A 303 -8.79 -19.47 -11.57
C ASP A 303 -9.73 -18.50 -12.29
N ALA A 304 -10.59 -17.81 -11.55
CA ALA A 304 -11.48 -16.80 -12.12
C ALA A 304 -10.69 -15.58 -12.64
N LEU A 305 -9.70 -15.11 -11.89
CA LEU A 305 -8.85 -13.98 -12.27
C LEU A 305 -7.90 -14.31 -13.42
N GLU A 306 -7.33 -15.53 -13.44
CA GLU A 306 -6.45 -15.99 -14.54
C GLU A 306 -7.19 -16.06 -15.88
N ASN A 307 -8.48 -16.37 -15.87
CA ASN A 307 -9.29 -16.59 -17.07
C ASN A 307 -10.19 -15.39 -17.42
N CYS A 308 -10.07 -14.26 -16.74
CA CYS A 308 -10.94 -13.10 -16.96
C CYS A 308 -10.52 -12.20 -18.13
N GLY A 309 -9.32 -12.36 -18.67
CA GLY A 309 -8.79 -11.55 -19.78
C GLY A 309 -8.27 -10.16 -19.39
N ARG A 310 -8.14 -9.87 -18.09
CA ARG A 310 -7.58 -8.65 -17.53
C ARG A 310 -6.56 -8.98 -16.44
N ASP A 311 -5.50 -8.19 -16.35
CA ASP A 311 -4.52 -8.29 -15.26
C ASP A 311 -5.08 -7.64 -13.99
N ILE A 312 -5.40 -8.45 -12.99
CA ILE A 312 -5.88 -8.02 -11.69
C ILE A 312 -4.93 -8.58 -10.63
N VAL A 313 -4.26 -7.71 -9.87
CA VAL A 313 -3.40 -8.12 -8.76
C VAL A 313 -4.24 -8.79 -7.69
N TYR A 314 -3.92 -10.03 -7.34
CA TYR A 314 -4.66 -10.82 -6.36
C TYR A 314 -3.95 -10.81 -5.01
N SER A 315 -4.56 -10.18 -4.01
CA SER A 315 -4.07 -10.07 -2.64
C SER A 315 -5.04 -10.74 -1.67
N ILE A 316 -4.57 -11.76 -0.94
CA ILE A 316 -5.37 -12.38 0.13
C ILE A 316 -5.05 -11.79 1.49
N SER A 317 -6.06 -11.68 2.32
CA SER A 317 -6.06 -11.20 3.69
C SER A 317 -6.96 -12.17 4.47
N ASN A 318 -6.74 -12.50 5.69
CA ASN A 318 -6.04 -11.95 6.81
C ASN A 318 -5.20 -13.07 7.44
N LYS A 319 -3.94 -12.86 7.79
CA LYS A 319 -3.10 -13.81 8.53
C LYS A 319 -2.98 -15.18 7.83
N ALA A 320 -2.54 -15.18 6.57
CA ALA A 320 -2.36 -16.39 5.77
C ALA A 320 -1.52 -17.45 6.51
N PRO A 321 -1.96 -18.72 6.58
CA PRO A 321 -1.22 -19.78 7.24
C PRO A 321 0.18 -19.97 6.66
N TYR A 322 1.20 -19.90 7.49
CA TYR A 322 2.60 -20.06 7.07
C TYR A 322 2.89 -21.44 6.48
N ALA A 323 2.22 -22.49 6.99
CA ALA A 323 2.38 -23.86 6.48
C ALA A 323 2.02 -24.00 4.98
N ASP A 324 1.18 -23.10 4.49
CA ASP A 324 0.71 -23.07 3.11
C ASP A 324 1.44 -22.03 2.24
N ALA A 325 2.54 -21.45 2.72
CA ALA A 325 3.31 -20.45 1.98
C ALA A 325 3.68 -20.84 0.53
N PRO A 326 4.09 -22.09 0.23
CA PRO A 326 4.30 -22.51 -1.16
C PRO A 326 3.04 -22.43 -2.04
N LEU A 327 1.86 -22.53 -1.44
CA LEU A 327 0.59 -22.39 -2.15
C LEU A 327 0.32 -20.92 -2.49
N TRP A 328 0.55 -20.02 -1.53
CA TRP A 328 0.34 -18.58 -1.72
C TRP A 328 1.22 -18.01 -2.83
N MET A 329 2.49 -18.46 -2.93
CA MET A 329 3.41 -18.09 -4.01
C MET A 329 2.86 -18.41 -5.42
N ASN A 330 2.06 -19.47 -5.55
CA ASN A 330 1.56 -19.94 -6.84
C ASN A 330 0.17 -19.38 -7.18
N LEU A 331 -0.62 -19.00 -6.19
CA LEU A 331 -2.01 -18.59 -6.38
C LEU A 331 -2.23 -17.08 -6.18
N CYS A 332 -1.34 -16.38 -5.49
CA CYS A 332 -1.55 -14.99 -5.12
C CYS A 332 -0.37 -14.10 -5.53
N ASN A 333 -0.64 -12.84 -5.82
CA ASN A 333 0.40 -11.84 -5.98
C ASN A 333 0.81 -11.24 -4.62
N CYS A 334 -0.09 -11.20 -3.65
CA CYS A 334 0.18 -10.74 -2.30
C CYS A 334 -0.59 -11.57 -1.28
N TRP A 335 -0.04 -11.74 -0.07
CA TRP A 335 -0.76 -12.34 1.06
C TRP A 335 -0.37 -11.70 2.37
N ARG A 336 -1.36 -11.29 3.15
CA ARG A 336 -1.21 -10.73 4.48
C ARG A 336 -0.67 -11.79 5.46
N THR A 337 0.44 -11.48 6.10
CA THR A 337 1.17 -12.42 6.96
C THR A 337 0.71 -12.42 8.42
N THR A 338 0.04 -11.35 8.83
CA THR A 338 -0.41 -11.11 10.21
C THR A 338 -1.85 -10.59 10.26
N SER A 339 -2.39 -10.46 11.47
CA SER A 339 -3.57 -9.65 11.76
C SER A 339 -3.29 -8.17 11.50
N ASP A 340 -4.35 -7.34 11.54
CA ASP A 340 -4.27 -5.93 11.20
C ASP A 340 -3.28 -5.15 12.05
N ILE A 341 -2.47 -4.34 11.36
CA ILE A 341 -1.52 -3.40 11.97
C ILE A 341 -2.24 -2.26 12.69
N ARG A 342 -1.58 -1.71 13.71
CA ARG A 342 -1.98 -0.50 14.43
C ARG A 342 -0.84 0.51 14.40
N ASP A 343 -1.17 1.77 14.54
CA ASP A 343 -0.26 2.90 14.55
C ASP A 343 0.44 3.08 15.91
N ASN A 344 1.11 2.04 16.35
CA ASN A 344 1.96 2.06 17.55
C ASN A 344 3.19 1.16 17.36
N TRP A 345 4.24 1.45 18.11
CA TRP A 345 5.51 0.75 18.01
C TRP A 345 5.40 -0.77 18.21
N GLU A 346 4.61 -1.21 19.21
CA GLU A 346 4.44 -2.63 19.48
C GLU A 346 3.90 -3.40 18.27
N SER A 347 2.89 -2.84 17.60
CA SER A 347 2.31 -3.43 16.39
C SER A 347 3.31 -3.44 15.23
N VAL A 348 3.90 -2.28 14.91
CA VAL A 348 4.86 -2.15 13.80
C VAL A 348 6.08 -3.06 14.02
N SER A 349 6.68 -3.03 15.21
CA SER A 349 7.88 -3.80 15.50
C SER A 349 7.62 -5.30 15.54
N SER A 350 6.50 -5.76 16.14
CA SER A 350 6.16 -7.18 16.21
C SER A 350 5.83 -7.78 14.85
N ILE A 351 5.23 -7.01 13.95
CA ILE A 351 4.91 -7.44 12.59
C ILE A 351 6.16 -7.44 11.72
N GLY A 352 6.86 -6.32 11.65
CA GLY A 352 7.99 -6.12 10.73
C GLY A 352 9.17 -7.02 11.05
N PHE A 353 9.63 -7.05 12.29
CA PHE A 353 10.80 -7.88 12.68
C PHE A 353 10.50 -9.38 12.82
N ALA A 354 9.25 -9.81 12.77
CA ALA A 354 8.88 -11.23 12.69
C ALA A 354 8.69 -11.73 11.25
N HIS A 355 8.89 -10.86 10.26
CA HIS A 355 8.63 -11.17 8.86
C HIS A 355 9.70 -12.05 8.20
N ASP A 356 10.85 -12.26 8.84
CA ASP A 356 12.01 -12.99 8.29
C ASP A 356 11.69 -14.39 7.78
N ARG A 357 10.76 -15.08 8.44
CA ARG A 357 10.33 -16.42 8.03
C ARG A 357 9.74 -16.50 6.62
N TRP A 358 9.23 -15.38 6.09
CA TRP A 358 8.62 -15.31 4.76
C TRP A 358 9.64 -15.10 3.63
N LEU A 359 10.90 -14.81 3.97
CA LEU A 359 11.99 -14.58 3.02
C LEU A 359 12.09 -15.65 1.90
N PRO A 360 11.94 -16.97 2.16
CA PRO A 360 12.02 -17.98 1.09
C PRO A 360 10.86 -17.95 0.11
N PHE A 361 9.79 -17.20 0.41
CA PHE A 361 8.54 -17.23 -0.33
C PHE A 361 8.22 -15.90 -1.02
N THR A 362 9.00 -14.84 -0.76
CA THR A 362 8.84 -13.50 -1.35
C THR A 362 9.72 -13.34 -2.60
N GLY A 363 9.15 -12.79 -3.68
CA GLY A 363 9.89 -12.53 -4.91
C GLY A 363 8.99 -12.01 -6.04
N PRO A 364 9.54 -11.79 -7.24
CA PRO A 364 8.80 -11.21 -8.36
C PRO A 364 7.50 -11.95 -8.70
N GLY A 365 6.40 -11.23 -8.62
CA GLY A 365 5.05 -11.74 -8.85
C GLY A 365 4.32 -12.29 -7.62
N HIS A 366 5.01 -12.40 -6.46
CA HIS A 366 4.44 -12.96 -5.23
C HIS A 366 5.11 -12.37 -3.98
N TRP A 367 4.33 -11.63 -3.17
CA TRP A 367 4.82 -10.77 -2.10
C TRP A 367 4.16 -11.09 -0.77
N ALA A 368 4.96 -11.39 0.24
CA ALA A 368 4.48 -11.48 1.61
C ALA A 368 4.23 -10.06 2.14
N ASP A 369 3.03 -9.82 2.68
CA ASP A 369 2.52 -8.50 3.03
C ASP A 369 2.42 -8.33 4.56
N PRO A 370 3.27 -7.49 5.17
CA PRO A 370 3.20 -7.17 6.60
C PRO A 370 2.13 -6.13 6.97
N ASP A 371 1.25 -5.77 6.04
CA ASP A 371 0.20 -4.76 6.16
C ASP A 371 0.62 -3.32 5.82
N MET A 372 -0.35 -2.43 5.87
CA MET A 372 -0.31 -1.06 5.39
C MET A 372 0.67 -0.16 6.14
N LEU A 373 1.03 0.96 5.51
CA LEU A 373 1.78 2.04 6.15
C LEU A 373 0.84 2.88 7.02
N VAL A 374 1.11 2.92 8.33
CA VAL A 374 0.29 3.64 9.33
C VAL A 374 0.95 4.97 9.73
N VAL A 375 1.30 5.78 8.73
CA VAL A 375 1.86 7.13 8.86
C VAL A 375 0.78 8.18 8.57
N GLY A 376 1.01 9.45 8.90
CA GLY A 376 0.08 10.55 8.60
C GLY A 376 -1.24 10.48 9.39
N MET A 377 -2.35 10.90 8.77
CA MET A 377 -3.68 10.96 9.40
C MET A 377 -4.42 9.65 9.22
N VAL A 378 -4.57 8.88 10.29
CA VAL A 378 -5.26 7.57 10.36
C VAL A 378 -6.44 7.63 11.33
N GLY A 379 -7.30 6.59 11.39
CA GLY A 379 -8.42 6.65 12.33
C GLY A 379 -9.31 5.41 12.38
N TRP A 380 -9.30 4.54 11.35
CA TRP A 380 -10.26 3.40 11.22
C TRP A 380 -11.73 3.83 11.42
N SER A 381 -12.04 5.09 11.11
CA SER A 381 -13.35 5.73 11.24
C SER A 381 -13.32 7.10 10.58
N THR A 382 -14.45 7.82 10.57
CA THR A 382 -14.51 9.21 10.12
C THR A 382 -13.80 10.22 11.05
N LYS A 383 -13.29 9.75 12.21
CA LYS A 383 -12.52 10.58 13.15
C LYS A 383 -11.05 10.27 12.99
N LEU A 384 -10.38 11.05 12.17
CA LEU A 384 -8.95 10.93 11.94
C LEU A 384 -8.14 11.60 13.06
N HIS A 385 -6.95 11.06 13.27
CA HIS A 385 -5.92 11.61 14.17
C HIS A 385 -4.53 11.41 13.56
N PRO A 386 -3.54 12.22 13.90
CA PRO A 386 -2.17 11.92 13.52
C PRO A 386 -1.75 10.55 14.06
N THR A 387 -0.94 9.83 13.29
CA THR A 387 -0.38 8.54 13.75
C THR A 387 0.26 8.69 15.14
N ASN A 388 0.12 7.66 15.97
CA ASN A 388 0.77 7.62 17.29
C ASN A 388 2.26 7.25 17.21
N LEU A 389 2.79 6.95 16.02
CA LEU A 389 4.21 6.68 15.82
C LEU A 389 5.03 7.98 15.90
N THR A 390 6.13 7.94 16.62
CA THR A 390 7.13 9.00 16.60
C THR A 390 7.78 9.14 15.22
N PRO A 391 8.44 10.26 14.88
CA PRO A 391 9.16 10.38 13.62
C PRO A 391 10.17 9.26 13.37
N ASP A 392 10.95 8.87 14.38
CA ASP A 392 11.93 7.78 14.27
C ASP A 392 11.27 6.42 14.00
N GLU A 393 10.13 6.14 14.62
CA GLU A 393 9.33 4.93 14.37
C GLU A 393 8.74 4.92 12.95
N GLN A 394 8.32 6.07 12.41
CA GLN A 394 7.86 6.19 11.04
C GLN A 394 8.99 5.95 10.03
N TYR A 395 10.21 6.47 10.28
CA TYR A 395 11.40 6.14 9.50
C TYR A 395 11.72 4.64 9.54
N THR A 396 11.63 4.03 10.72
CA THR A 396 11.81 2.58 10.89
C THR A 396 10.78 1.79 10.10
N HIS A 397 9.51 2.18 10.19
CA HIS A 397 8.41 1.52 9.51
C HIS A 397 8.64 1.46 7.99
N ILE A 398 8.87 2.59 7.35
CA ILE A 398 9.07 2.65 5.89
C ILE A 398 10.38 1.98 5.47
N SER A 399 11.47 2.19 6.22
CA SER A 399 12.78 1.55 5.95
C SER A 399 12.68 0.02 5.98
N LEU A 400 12.01 -0.51 7.00
CA LEU A 400 11.85 -1.95 7.16
C LEU A 400 10.96 -2.55 6.07
N TRP A 401 9.78 -1.97 5.80
CA TRP A 401 8.89 -2.43 4.73
C TRP A 401 9.58 -2.39 3.35
N SER A 402 10.42 -1.37 3.09
CA SER A 402 11.20 -1.28 1.86
C SER A 402 12.26 -2.38 1.75
N LEU A 403 12.96 -2.69 2.83
CA LEU A 403 13.91 -3.80 2.87
C LEU A 403 13.24 -5.16 2.75
N LEU A 404 12.05 -5.32 3.31
CA LEU A 404 11.26 -6.55 3.23
C LEU A 404 10.69 -6.80 1.82
N ALA A 405 10.84 -5.88 0.87
CA ALA A 405 10.19 -5.92 -0.45
C ALA A 405 8.66 -6.12 -0.30
N ALA A 406 8.08 -5.45 0.69
CA ALA A 406 6.67 -5.54 1.00
C ALA A 406 5.82 -4.70 0.04
N PRO A 407 4.57 -5.06 -0.25
CA PRO A 407 3.61 -4.11 -0.77
C PRO A 407 3.57 -2.86 0.11
N LEU A 408 3.64 -1.67 -0.48
CA LEU A 408 3.53 -0.41 0.24
C LEU A 408 2.14 0.17 -0.04
N LEU A 409 1.20 -0.04 0.89
CA LEU A 409 -0.15 0.50 0.81
C LEU A 409 -0.33 1.57 1.90
N ILE A 410 -0.44 2.82 1.49
CA ILE A 410 -0.63 3.95 2.40
C ILE A 410 -2.02 3.84 3.04
N GLY A 411 -2.10 3.90 4.37
CA GLY A 411 -3.34 3.78 5.13
C GLY A 411 -3.91 5.11 5.65
N CYS A 412 -3.31 6.25 5.32
CA CYS A 412 -3.76 7.56 5.80
C CYS A 412 -4.60 8.33 4.76
N ASP A 413 -5.23 9.42 5.20
CA ASP A 413 -5.91 10.36 4.31
C ASP A 413 -4.88 11.19 3.53
N LEU A 414 -4.77 10.93 2.22
CA LEU A 414 -3.80 11.60 1.35
C LEU A 414 -4.07 13.10 1.18
N ALA A 415 -5.32 13.55 1.34
CA ALA A 415 -5.67 14.96 1.27
C ALA A 415 -5.08 15.77 2.43
N GLN A 416 -4.81 15.11 3.56
CA GLN A 416 -4.28 15.71 4.79
C GLN A 416 -2.78 15.40 5.03
N LEU A 417 -2.02 14.98 4.00
CA LEU A 417 -0.59 14.79 4.13
C LEU A 417 0.11 16.11 4.50
N ASP A 418 0.84 16.11 5.60
CA ASP A 418 1.80 17.15 5.96
C ASP A 418 3.15 16.96 5.22
N ASP A 419 4.02 17.96 5.29
CA ASP A 419 5.31 17.92 4.59
C ASP A 419 6.23 16.80 5.09
N PHE A 420 6.17 16.49 6.38
CA PHE A 420 6.95 15.39 6.95
C PHE A 420 6.48 14.04 6.39
N THR A 421 5.20 13.74 6.46
CA THR A 421 4.63 12.49 5.91
C THR A 421 4.86 12.40 4.41
N LEU A 422 4.69 13.50 3.68
CA LEU A 422 4.99 13.56 2.25
C LEU A 422 6.46 13.22 1.99
N SER A 423 7.39 13.78 2.75
CA SER A 423 8.84 13.53 2.61
C SER A 423 9.22 12.06 2.84
N LEU A 424 8.48 11.34 3.71
CA LEU A 424 8.66 9.90 3.92
C LEU A 424 8.22 9.08 2.70
N LEU A 425 7.14 9.49 2.03
CA LEU A 425 6.51 8.75 0.92
C LEU A 425 7.11 9.10 -0.45
N THR A 426 7.96 10.14 -0.53
CA THR A 426 8.52 10.65 -1.79
C THR A 426 10.04 10.53 -1.87
N ASN A 427 10.67 9.73 -1.01
CA ASN A 427 12.10 9.47 -1.11
C ASN A 427 12.39 8.37 -2.16
N ASP A 428 12.80 8.78 -3.35
CA ASP A 428 13.05 7.88 -4.47
C ASP A 428 14.13 6.83 -4.18
N GLU A 429 15.16 7.15 -3.40
CA GLU A 429 16.23 6.19 -3.10
C GLU A 429 15.78 5.11 -2.11
N VAL A 430 14.85 5.43 -1.22
CA VAL A 430 14.19 4.47 -0.32
C VAL A 430 13.21 3.59 -1.11
N LEU A 431 12.42 4.21 -1.99
CA LEU A 431 11.47 3.48 -2.84
C LEU A 431 12.19 2.55 -3.84
N GLU A 432 13.36 2.94 -4.36
CA GLU A 432 14.19 2.05 -5.22
C GLU A 432 14.62 0.77 -4.50
N VAL A 433 14.86 0.80 -3.19
CA VAL A 433 15.14 -0.42 -2.42
C VAL A 433 13.94 -1.38 -2.43
N ASN A 434 12.73 -0.84 -2.31
CA ASN A 434 11.50 -1.64 -2.37
C ASN A 434 11.23 -2.16 -3.79
N GLN A 435 11.44 -1.33 -4.81
CA GLN A 435 11.11 -1.60 -6.21
C GLN A 435 12.25 -2.27 -6.99
N ASP A 436 13.29 -2.75 -6.31
CA ASP A 436 14.43 -3.43 -6.97
C ASP A 436 13.96 -4.68 -7.74
N PRO A 437 14.38 -4.85 -9.02
CA PRO A 437 13.89 -5.93 -9.88
C PRO A 437 14.25 -7.35 -9.43
N LEU A 438 15.28 -7.53 -8.58
CA LEU A 438 15.55 -8.85 -7.99
C LEU A 438 14.43 -9.29 -7.04
N GLY A 439 13.67 -8.35 -6.50
CA GLY A 439 12.56 -8.63 -5.59
C GLY A 439 12.96 -9.35 -4.30
N LEU A 440 14.22 -9.25 -3.89
CA LEU A 440 14.71 -9.94 -2.70
C LEU A 440 14.19 -9.26 -1.42
N GLN A 441 13.72 -10.05 -0.48
CA GLN A 441 13.54 -9.62 0.90
C GLN A 441 14.91 -9.58 1.60
N ALA A 442 15.16 -8.54 2.41
CA ALA A 442 16.37 -8.46 3.22
C ALA A 442 16.39 -9.53 4.32
N ALA A 443 17.58 -10.05 4.60
CA ALA A 443 17.82 -10.98 5.70
C ALA A 443 18.55 -10.27 6.86
N PRO A 444 18.28 -10.66 8.13
CA PRO A 444 19.11 -10.20 9.23
C PRO A 444 20.51 -10.82 9.13
N VAL A 445 21.53 -9.97 9.20
CA VAL A 445 22.95 -10.39 9.14
C VAL A 445 23.64 -10.26 10.50
N TRP A 446 23.05 -9.53 11.43
CA TRP A 446 23.58 -9.36 12.78
C TRP A 446 22.49 -8.97 13.77
N HIS A 447 22.60 -9.44 15.01
CA HIS A 447 21.71 -9.12 16.12
C HIS A 447 22.47 -8.84 17.41
N ASN A 448 21.93 -7.96 18.24
CA ASN A 448 22.27 -7.81 19.66
C ASN A 448 21.00 -8.09 20.50
N GLY A 449 20.70 -9.38 20.69
CA GLY A 449 19.43 -9.80 21.26
C GLY A 449 18.25 -9.25 20.46
N ASP A 450 17.22 -8.79 21.19
CA ASP A 450 16.02 -8.18 20.56
C ASP A 450 16.13 -6.65 20.43
N LYS A 451 17.28 -6.06 20.78
CA LYS A 451 17.44 -4.59 20.84
C LYS A 451 17.95 -3.97 19.55
N GLU A 452 18.84 -4.65 18.86
CA GLU A 452 19.47 -4.11 17.67
C GLU A 452 19.54 -5.20 16.60
N VAL A 453 19.29 -4.83 15.34
CA VAL A 453 19.39 -5.75 14.20
C VAL A 453 19.90 -5.02 12.98
N ILE A 454 20.72 -5.71 12.18
CA ILE A 454 21.17 -5.23 10.87
C ILE A 454 20.61 -6.16 9.81
N TYR A 455 19.85 -5.58 8.89
CA TYR A 455 19.32 -6.25 7.68
C TYR A 455 20.15 -5.89 6.46
N MET A 456 20.25 -6.82 5.53
CA MET A 456 20.93 -6.60 4.25
C MET A 456 20.22 -7.36 3.13
N LYS A 457 20.13 -6.76 1.95
CA LYS A 457 19.81 -7.43 0.69
C LYS A 457 20.68 -6.90 -0.46
N HIS A 458 20.93 -7.77 -1.43
CA HIS A 458 21.55 -7.37 -2.70
C HIS A 458 20.52 -6.70 -3.61
N LEU A 459 20.98 -5.76 -4.41
CA LEU A 459 20.20 -5.06 -5.42
C LEU A 459 20.71 -5.44 -6.83
N GLU A 460 19.87 -5.26 -7.84
CA GLU A 460 20.15 -5.67 -9.23
C GLU A 460 21.44 -5.07 -9.79
N ASP A 461 21.79 -3.85 -9.41
CA ASP A 461 22.99 -3.15 -9.87
C ASP A 461 24.29 -3.59 -9.17
N GLY A 462 24.22 -4.62 -8.33
CA GLY A 462 25.36 -5.16 -7.56
C GLY A 462 25.66 -4.43 -6.27
N SER A 463 24.89 -3.39 -5.93
CA SER A 463 24.97 -2.72 -4.61
C SER A 463 24.21 -3.51 -3.54
N GLY A 464 24.38 -3.13 -2.26
CA GLY A 464 23.65 -3.69 -1.14
C GLY A 464 22.82 -2.62 -0.41
N ALA A 465 21.57 -2.92 -0.08
CA ALA A 465 20.78 -2.11 0.84
C ALA A 465 20.93 -2.66 2.26
N VAL A 466 21.25 -1.78 3.21
CA VAL A 466 21.56 -2.12 4.60
C VAL A 466 20.70 -1.27 5.54
N GLY A 467 19.95 -1.92 6.42
CA GLY A 467 19.17 -1.25 7.47
C GLY A 467 19.76 -1.55 8.85
N LEU A 468 20.08 -0.51 9.59
CA LEU A 468 20.46 -0.59 10.99
C LEU A 468 19.26 -0.16 11.83
N PHE A 469 18.71 -1.07 12.64
CA PHE A 469 17.50 -0.82 13.44
C PHE A 469 17.81 -0.94 14.92
N ASN A 470 17.51 0.12 15.65
CA ASN A 470 17.56 0.14 17.10
C ASN A 470 16.14 -0.01 17.66
N ARG A 471 15.85 -1.17 18.22
CA ARG A 471 14.56 -1.51 18.82
C ARG A 471 14.50 -1.21 20.33
N GLY A 472 15.59 -0.66 20.90
CA GLY A 472 15.72 -0.33 22.31
C GLY A 472 15.26 1.09 22.63
N GLU A 473 15.10 1.37 23.93
CA GLU A 473 14.58 2.63 24.49
C GLU A 473 15.66 3.75 24.60
N LYS A 474 16.89 3.48 24.15
CA LYS A 474 18.01 4.45 24.20
C LYS A 474 18.72 4.45 22.87
N ALA A 475 19.29 5.60 22.49
CA ALA A 475 20.16 5.70 21.32
C ALA A 475 21.29 4.66 21.40
N ALA A 476 21.58 4.04 20.26
CA ALA A 476 22.59 3.00 20.13
C ALA A 476 23.60 3.35 19.04
N LYS A 477 24.89 3.14 19.33
CA LYS A 477 25.95 3.24 18.32
C LYS A 477 26.07 1.91 17.59
N MET A 478 25.47 1.82 16.42
CA MET A 478 25.49 0.62 15.57
C MET A 478 26.63 0.70 14.56
N LYS A 479 27.14 -0.47 14.18
CA LYS A 479 28.28 -0.57 13.26
C LYS A 479 28.23 -1.82 12.41
N PHE A 480 28.83 -1.76 11.21
CA PHE A 480 29.09 -2.93 10.37
C PHE A 480 30.45 -2.84 9.67
N SER A 481 31.00 -3.98 9.27
CA SER A 481 32.14 -4.09 8.36
C SER A 481 31.67 -4.61 7.00
N LEU A 482 32.50 -4.45 5.96
CA LEU A 482 32.21 -5.01 4.65
C LEU A 482 32.16 -6.54 4.69
N GLU A 483 32.99 -7.18 5.53
CA GLU A 483 32.98 -8.63 5.74
C GLU A 483 31.63 -9.14 6.27
N LEU A 484 31.01 -8.43 7.24
CA LEU A 484 29.70 -8.76 7.77
C LEU A 484 28.63 -8.76 6.68
N LEU A 485 28.73 -7.84 5.71
CA LEU A 485 27.82 -7.72 4.60
C LEU A 485 28.13 -8.66 3.42
N GLY A 486 29.22 -9.45 3.51
CA GLY A 486 29.69 -10.28 2.40
C GLY A 486 30.29 -9.48 1.24
N LEU A 487 30.60 -8.19 1.47
CA LEU A 487 31.15 -7.27 0.47
C LEU A 487 32.67 -7.19 0.58
N ARG A 488 33.33 -6.87 -0.54
CA ARG A 488 34.78 -6.73 -0.65
C ARG A 488 35.11 -5.43 -1.39
N ASP A 489 36.39 -5.17 -1.51
CA ASP A 489 36.92 -4.01 -2.21
C ASP A 489 36.51 -2.67 -1.58
N LYS A 490 36.78 -1.58 -2.30
CA LYS A 490 36.39 -0.24 -1.87
C LYS A 490 34.90 -0.06 -2.10
N GLN A 491 34.18 0.35 -1.04
CA GLN A 491 32.74 0.62 -1.09
C GLN A 491 32.44 2.04 -0.63
N THR A 492 31.47 2.70 -1.27
CA THR A 492 30.88 3.95 -0.79
C THR A 492 29.60 3.63 -0.02
N VAL A 493 29.43 4.26 1.14
CA VAL A 493 28.22 4.18 1.97
C VAL A 493 27.41 5.44 1.80
N ARG A 494 26.16 5.30 1.39
CA ARG A 494 25.20 6.38 1.16
C ARG A 494 24.02 6.29 2.12
N ASP A 495 23.70 7.40 2.79
CA ASP A 495 22.46 7.56 3.55
C ASP A 495 21.31 7.82 2.58
N LEU A 496 20.36 6.89 2.49
CA LEU A 496 19.27 6.96 1.52
C LEU A 496 18.22 8.00 1.90
N TRP A 497 17.98 8.21 3.19
CA TRP A 497 17.04 9.24 3.62
C TRP A 497 17.55 10.65 3.31
N ARG A 498 18.86 10.90 3.49
CA ARG A 498 19.50 12.20 3.20
C ARG A 498 20.04 12.29 1.78
N GLN A 499 20.03 11.19 1.04
CA GLN A 499 20.57 11.09 -0.33
C GLN A 499 22.01 11.64 -0.42
N THR A 500 22.85 11.30 0.57
CA THR A 500 24.24 11.78 0.65
C THR A 500 25.19 10.64 0.96
N ASP A 501 26.41 10.73 0.38
CA ASP A 501 27.49 9.81 0.69
C ASP A 501 28.08 10.18 2.06
N VAL A 502 28.11 9.21 2.97
CA VAL A 502 28.52 9.42 4.37
C VAL A 502 29.86 8.79 4.72
N ALA A 503 30.32 7.81 3.94
CA ALA A 503 31.61 7.16 4.15
C ALA A 503 32.12 6.45 2.90
N THR A 504 33.42 6.15 2.91
CA THR A 504 34.05 5.18 2.01
C THR A 504 34.81 4.16 2.87
N LEU A 505 34.58 2.88 2.64
CA LEU A 505 35.20 1.78 3.38
C LEU A 505 36.13 0.96 2.50
N LYS A 506 37.24 0.45 3.09
CA LYS A 506 38.18 -0.46 2.44
C LYS A 506 38.61 -1.54 3.42
N GLY A 507 38.70 -2.78 2.92
CA GLY A 507 39.18 -3.91 3.72
C GLY A 507 38.42 -4.10 5.03
N ASN A 508 39.09 -3.99 6.15
CA ASN A 508 38.51 -4.22 7.48
C ASN A 508 37.96 -2.95 8.15
N GLU A 509 37.83 -1.84 7.41
CA GLU A 509 37.23 -0.63 7.95
C GLU A 509 35.74 -0.86 8.29
N THR A 510 35.26 -0.15 9.31
CA THR A 510 33.90 -0.24 9.79
C THR A 510 33.18 1.09 9.64
N PHE A 511 31.94 1.06 9.17
CA PHE A 511 31.01 2.17 9.30
C PHE A 511 30.39 2.15 10.69
N SER A 512 30.13 3.31 11.29
CA SER A 512 29.33 3.42 12.51
C SER A 512 28.51 4.70 12.53
N THR A 513 27.29 4.60 13.03
CA THR A 513 26.39 5.74 13.23
C THR A 513 25.60 5.56 14.52
N GLU A 514 25.10 6.67 15.07
CA GLU A 514 24.15 6.65 16.16
C GLU A 514 22.73 6.49 15.59
N VAL A 515 21.95 5.57 16.15
CA VAL A 515 20.57 5.32 15.78
C VAL A 515 19.68 5.60 16.98
N ALA A 516 18.71 6.49 16.82
CA ALA A 516 17.77 6.91 17.86
C ALA A 516 16.99 5.70 18.44
N PRO A 517 16.34 5.83 19.62
CA PRO A 517 15.40 4.83 20.11
C PRO A 517 14.33 4.55 19.09
N HIS A 518 14.01 3.27 18.84
CA HIS A 518 13.07 2.80 17.81
C HIS A 518 13.37 3.30 16.37
N GLY A 519 14.53 3.90 16.16
CA GLY A 519 14.95 4.50 14.90
C GLY A 519 15.66 3.54 13.96
N ALA A 520 15.92 4.04 12.75
CA ALA A 520 16.64 3.34 11.69
C ALA A 520 17.66 4.21 10.99
N ALA A 521 18.73 3.58 10.47
CA ALA A 521 19.55 4.14 9.41
C ALA A 521 19.44 3.23 8.18
N LEU A 522 18.93 3.76 7.08
CA LEU A 522 18.82 3.01 5.82
C LEU A 522 19.91 3.48 4.86
N LEU A 523 20.79 2.57 4.49
CA LEU A 523 22.00 2.84 3.75
C LEU A 523 22.07 2.02 2.47
N ARG A 524 22.79 2.52 1.48
CA ARG A 524 23.18 1.75 0.29
C ARG A 524 24.69 1.69 0.21
N VAL A 525 25.24 0.53 -0.12
CA VAL A 525 26.67 0.27 -0.20
C VAL A 525 27.00 -0.09 -1.64
N TYR A 526 27.78 0.75 -2.32
CA TYR A 526 28.12 0.61 -3.74
C TYR A 526 29.57 0.18 -3.93
N PRO A 527 29.88 -0.62 -4.97
CA PRO A 527 31.24 -0.85 -5.40
C PRO A 527 31.81 0.41 -6.09
N GLY A 528 32.85 0.99 -5.53
CA GLY A 528 33.57 2.11 -6.15
C GLY A 528 32.97 3.51 -5.86
N ASN A 529 33.20 4.46 -6.79
CA ASN A 529 32.59 5.79 -6.70
C ASN A 529 31.13 5.73 -7.20
N PRO A 530 30.19 6.38 -6.51
CA PRO A 530 28.79 6.44 -6.97
C PRO A 530 28.72 7.11 -8.36
N ARG A 531 27.76 6.68 -9.15
CA ARG A 531 27.46 7.25 -10.47
C ARG A 531 26.66 8.51 -10.35
#